data_b34a98e255951cabe31a2fa329521c36
#
_entry.id   b34a98e255951cabe31a2fa329521c36
#
_cell.length_a   1.000
_cell.length_b   1.000
_cell.length_c   1.000
_cell.angle_alpha   90.00
_cell.angle_beta   90.00
_cell.angle_gamma   90.00
#
_symmetry.space_group_name_H-M   'P 1'
#
loop_
_entity.id
_entity.type
_entity.pdbx_description
1 polymer ?
#
loop_
_entity_poly.entity_id
_entity_poly.type
_entity_poly.pdbx_seq_one_letter_code
_entity_poly.pdbx_strand_id
1 'polypeptide(L)'
;TISNSFIAEYFPITSYSWGIIMEPTLHHLSQCEHWLIDRRAGLASATVQLTWDTPESCGVTDLPDLRVARWDIANSIWRDRGNGGAAGTLLTGTIPTAAIQTNADFNTLPGPTAWTLGSITAENPLPIELISFTAKVEEPWVRLDWTTASERNNDFFTVERSADGEHFTNIHEELGAGNSQQVLNYLAFDREPLTGLS
;
A
#
# COMPACT_ATOMS: atom_id res chain seq x y z
N THR A 1 35.35 18.41 9.16
CA THR A 1 34.76 17.14 8.73
C THR A 1 33.28 17.42 8.48
N ILE A 2 32.83 17.27 7.23
CA ILE A 2 31.39 17.38 6.93
C ILE A 2 30.73 16.12 7.47
N SER A 3 29.81 16.27 8.43
CA SER A 3 29.03 15.17 8.95
C SER A 3 27.94 14.81 7.94
N ASN A 4 27.74 13.52 7.66
CA ASN A 4 26.60 13.07 6.89
C ASN A 4 25.41 12.85 7.83
N SER A 5 24.25 13.35 7.45
CA SER A 5 23.02 13.15 8.23
C SER A 5 21.81 12.95 7.33
N PHE A 6 20.90 12.07 7.77
CA PHE A 6 19.65 11.75 7.14
C PHE A 6 18.53 11.87 8.17
N ILE A 7 17.34 12.19 7.70
CA ILE A 7 16.08 12.07 8.44
C ILE A 7 15.22 11.08 7.68
N ALA A 8 14.62 10.15 8.41
CA ALA A 8 13.62 9.24 7.88
C ALA A 8 12.32 9.39 8.69
N GLU A 9 11.21 9.46 7.99
CA GLU A 9 9.87 9.52 8.57
C GLU A 9 9.04 8.39 7.98
N TYR A 10 8.27 7.71 8.82
CA TYR A 10 7.37 6.62 8.45
C TYR A 10 5.94 7.10 8.35
N PHE A 11 5.24 6.65 7.31
CA PHE A 11 3.85 6.97 7.03
C PHE A 11 3.06 5.67 6.80
N PRO A 12 2.12 5.31 7.69
CA PRO A 12 1.24 4.16 7.52
C PRO A 12 0.08 4.49 6.57
N ILE A 13 0.40 4.95 5.38
CA ILE A 13 -0.55 5.29 4.32
C ILE A 13 0.02 4.89 2.96
N THR A 14 -0.86 4.76 1.98
CA THR A 14 -0.51 4.32 0.63
C THR A 14 0.64 5.10 -0.01
N SER A 15 1.56 4.39 -0.64
CA SER A 15 2.61 4.98 -1.47
C SER A 15 2.07 5.63 -2.76
N TYR A 16 0.85 5.28 -3.17
CA TYR A 16 0.21 5.79 -4.38
C TYR A 16 -0.12 7.28 -4.33
N SER A 17 -0.10 7.89 -3.15
CA SER A 17 -0.16 9.35 -3.00
C SER A 17 0.96 10.08 -3.77
N TRP A 18 2.07 9.42 -4.06
CA TRP A 18 3.17 9.93 -4.87
C TRP A 18 2.96 9.69 -6.36
N GLY A 19 2.36 8.56 -6.75
CA GLY A 19 2.04 8.19 -8.12
C GLY A 19 1.97 6.66 -8.28
N ILE A 20 1.35 6.22 -9.35
CA ILE A 20 1.10 4.80 -9.64
C ILE A 20 1.99 4.23 -10.74
N ILE A 21 2.77 5.09 -11.42
CA ILE A 21 3.66 4.66 -12.51
C ILE A 21 4.92 4.05 -11.91
N MET A 22 5.28 2.86 -12.35
CA MET A 22 6.45 2.13 -11.88
C MET A 22 7.24 1.49 -13.02
N GLU A 23 8.50 1.18 -12.76
CA GLU A 23 9.34 0.44 -13.71
C GLU A 23 8.74 -0.93 -14.03
N PRO A 24 8.93 -1.46 -15.26
CA PRO A 24 8.40 -2.77 -15.67
C PRO A 24 8.90 -3.96 -14.83
N THR A 25 9.97 -3.78 -14.07
CA THR A 25 10.47 -4.77 -13.11
C THR A 25 9.62 -4.86 -11.85
N LEU A 26 8.83 -3.84 -11.55
CA LEU A 26 7.90 -3.85 -10.42
C LEU A 26 6.51 -4.25 -10.89
N HIS A 27 5.90 -5.20 -10.20
CA HIS A 27 4.53 -5.62 -10.45
C HIS A 27 3.53 -4.74 -9.67
N HIS A 28 3.86 -4.41 -8.42
CA HIS A 28 3.05 -3.53 -7.56
C HIS A 28 3.90 -2.98 -6.40
N LEU A 29 3.32 -2.02 -5.68
CA LEU A 29 3.92 -1.33 -4.54
C LEU A 29 3.06 -1.45 -3.29
N SER A 30 3.66 -1.26 -2.12
CA SER A 30 2.91 -1.21 -0.87
C SER A 30 1.91 -0.06 -0.86
N GLN A 31 0.68 -0.39 -0.52
CA GLN A 31 -0.40 0.58 -0.36
C GLN A 31 -0.67 0.91 1.12
N CYS A 32 0.06 0.28 2.02
CA CYS A 32 -0.10 0.49 3.46
C CYS A 32 0.93 1.42 4.04
N GLU A 33 2.07 1.58 3.38
CA GLU A 33 3.16 2.31 3.98
C GLU A 33 4.14 2.90 2.98
N HIS A 34 4.77 3.97 3.38
CA HIS A 34 5.97 4.51 2.74
C HIS A 34 6.83 5.28 3.75
N TRP A 35 8.06 5.54 3.36
CA TRP A 35 9.02 6.33 4.12
C TRP A 35 9.44 7.54 3.31
N LEU A 36 9.62 8.66 3.97
CA LEU A 36 10.29 9.82 3.39
C LEU A 36 11.71 9.88 3.95
N ILE A 37 12.70 9.82 3.07
CA ILE A 37 14.10 9.92 3.46
C ILE A 37 14.70 11.17 2.85
N ASP A 38 15.23 12.03 3.71
CA ASP A 38 15.86 13.29 3.36
C ASP A 38 17.31 13.32 3.84
N ARG A 39 18.21 13.70 2.94
CA ARG A 39 19.59 14.00 3.32
C ARG A 39 19.69 15.45 3.78
N ARG A 40 20.10 15.66 5.02
CA ARG A 40 20.27 16.99 5.62
C ARG A 40 21.68 17.55 5.46
N ALA A 41 22.69 16.70 5.42
CA ALA A 41 24.09 17.12 5.25
C ALA A 41 24.94 16.01 4.63
N GLY A 42 26.06 16.45 4.01
CA GLY A 42 27.06 15.58 3.42
C GLY A 42 26.70 15.06 2.02
N LEU A 43 27.56 14.21 1.49
CA LEU A 43 27.43 13.62 0.14
C LEU A 43 27.61 12.10 0.16
N ALA A 44 27.56 11.47 1.34
CA ALA A 44 27.75 10.04 1.45
C ALA A 44 26.68 9.26 0.71
N SER A 45 27.08 8.19 0.05
CA SER A 45 26.21 7.13 -0.39
C SER A 45 25.79 6.27 0.80
N ALA A 46 24.60 5.68 0.76
CA ALA A 46 24.07 4.85 1.83
C ALA A 46 23.21 3.71 1.28
N THR A 47 23.15 2.60 1.99
CA THR A 47 22.13 1.58 1.79
C THR A 47 20.87 2.04 2.51
N VAL A 48 19.75 1.99 1.82
CA VAL A 48 18.43 2.18 2.43
C VAL A 48 17.89 0.82 2.83
N GLN A 49 17.47 0.69 4.07
CA GLN A 49 16.84 -0.51 4.59
C GLN A 49 15.45 -0.15 5.09
N LEU A 50 14.45 -0.82 4.56
CA LEU A 50 13.05 -0.73 4.99
C LEU A 50 12.71 -1.90 5.89
N THR A 51 11.68 -1.74 6.67
CA THR A 51 11.14 -2.77 7.58
C THR A 51 9.74 -3.13 7.16
N TRP A 52 9.26 -4.28 7.58
CA TRP A 52 7.83 -4.60 7.59
C TRP A 52 7.47 -5.20 8.94
N ASP A 53 6.23 -4.99 9.35
CA ASP A 53 5.64 -5.56 10.54
C ASP A 53 4.13 -5.75 10.32
N THR A 54 3.66 -6.95 10.51
CA THR A 54 2.23 -7.26 10.36
C THR A 54 1.48 -6.85 11.65
N PRO A 55 0.32 -6.19 11.56
CA PRO A 55 -0.51 -6.01 10.36
C PRO A 55 -0.23 -4.73 9.54
N GLU A 56 0.64 -3.82 9.99
CA GLU A 56 0.79 -2.47 9.44
C GLU A 56 1.30 -2.48 7.99
N SER A 57 2.15 -3.45 7.63
CA SER A 57 2.79 -3.54 6.30
C SER A 57 2.01 -4.37 5.27
N CYS A 58 0.71 -4.57 5.43
CA CYS A 58 -0.16 -5.26 4.47
C CYS A 58 0.20 -6.73 4.16
N GLY A 59 1.16 -7.29 4.85
CA GLY A 59 1.58 -8.68 4.70
C GLY A 59 2.67 -8.91 3.65
N VAL A 60 3.66 -9.67 4.04
CA VAL A 60 4.73 -10.19 3.17
C VAL A 60 4.56 -11.71 3.11
N THR A 61 4.54 -12.28 1.89
CA THR A 61 4.35 -13.72 1.67
C THR A 61 5.55 -14.38 0.99
N ASP A 62 6.36 -13.62 0.28
CA ASP A 62 7.55 -14.08 -0.41
C ASP A 62 8.72 -13.09 -0.26
N LEU A 63 9.72 -13.43 0.56
CA LEU A 63 10.89 -12.58 0.78
C LEU A 63 11.78 -12.41 -0.46
N PRO A 64 12.05 -13.42 -1.27
CA PRO A 64 12.78 -13.29 -2.54
C PRO A 64 12.15 -12.32 -3.53
N ASP A 65 10.82 -12.26 -3.56
CA ASP A 65 10.06 -11.41 -4.46
C ASP A 65 10.01 -9.93 -4.02
N LEU A 66 10.21 -9.68 -2.72
CA LEU A 66 10.14 -8.34 -2.14
C LEU A 66 11.20 -7.40 -2.72
N ARG A 67 10.85 -6.12 -2.90
CA ARG A 67 11.74 -5.07 -3.42
C ARG A 67 11.66 -3.81 -2.58
N VAL A 68 12.75 -3.07 -2.58
CA VAL A 68 12.75 -1.65 -2.18
C VAL A 68 12.49 -0.84 -3.43
N ALA A 69 11.50 0.03 -3.41
CA ALA A 69 11.19 0.97 -4.48
C ALA A 69 11.41 2.42 -4.01
N ARG A 70 11.89 3.28 -4.92
CA ARG A 70 12.13 4.72 -4.70
C ARG A 70 11.38 5.54 -5.71
N TRP A 71 10.73 6.61 -5.27
CA TRP A 71 10.10 7.58 -6.16
C TRP A 71 11.15 8.45 -6.85
N ASP A 72 11.15 8.45 -8.16
CA ASP A 72 11.95 9.36 -9.00
C ASP A 72 11.08 10.55 -9.40
N ILE A 73 11.21 11.66 -8.67
CA ILE A 73 10.37 12.85 -8.86
C ILE A 73 10.59 13.49 -10.24
N ALA A 74 11.80 13.39 -10.80
CA ALA A 74 12.12 14.00 -12.09
C ALA A 74 11.40 13.31 -13.25
N ASN A 75 11.14 12.01 -13.12
CA ASN A 75 10.48 11.20 -14.13
C ASN A 75 9.06 10.77 -13.73
N SER A 76 8.63 11.11 -12.52
CA SER A 76 7.32 10.71 -11.96
C SER A 76 7.07 9.20 -12.05
N ILE A 77 8.05 8.41 -11.58
CA ILE A 77 8.04 6.95 -11.67
C ILE A 77 8.70 6.31 -10.45
N TRP A 78 8.17 5.21 -9.99
CA TRP A 78 8.81 4.36 -9.00
C TRP A 78 9.92 3.52 -9.63
N ARG A 79 11.12 3.60 -9.06
CA ARG A 79 12.31 2.85 -9.49
C ARG A 79 12.53 1.65 -8.57
N ASP A 80 12.74 0.49 -9.17
CA ASP A 80 13.19 -0.71 -8.48
C ASP A 80 14.62 -0.50 -7.95
N ARG A 81 14.81 -0.66 -6.65
CA ARG A 81 16.12 -0.61 -5.98
C ARG A 81 16.59 -1.99 -5.52
N GLY A 82 15.85 -3.00 -5.92
CA GLY A 82 16.19 -4.40 -5.74
C GLY A 82 15.94 -4.92 -4.33
N ASN A 83 16.44 -6.13 -4.14
CA ASN A 83 16.45 -6.86 -2.89
C ASN A 83 17.91 -7.19 -2.53
N GLY A 84 18.47 -6.50 -1.55
CA GLY A 84 19.85 -6.72 -1.09
C GLY A 84 19.98 -7.81 -0.04
N GLY A 85 18.95 -8.61 0.15
CA GLY A 85 18.86 -9.69 1.13
C GLY A 85 17.79 -9.40 2.18
N ALA A 86 16.53 -9.64 1.83
CA ALA A 86 15.43 -9.57 2.81
C ALA A 86 15.67 -10.61 3.92
N ALA A 87 15.51 -10.19 5.16
CA ALA A 87 15.78 -11.01 6.34
C ALA A 87 14.68 -10.83 7.39
N GLY A 88 14.28 -11.93 8.01
CA GLY A 88 13.24 -11.98 9.01
C GLY A 88 12.24 -13.10 8.76
N THR A 89 11.02 -12.89 9.18
CA THR A 89 9.88 -13.78 8.96
C THR A 89 8.88 -13.11 8.02
N LEU A 90 7.82 -13.81 7.64
CA LEU A 90 6.72 -13.19 6.89
C LEU A 90 5.95 -12.15 7.71
N LEU A 91 6.05 -12.21 9.04
CA LEU A 91 5.38 -11.27 9.94
C LEU A 91 6.17 -9.99 10.19
N THR A 92 7.49 -10.09 10.29
CA THR A 92 8.36 -8.95 10.56
C THR A 92 9.76 -9.17 10.00
N GLY A 93 10.37 -8.11 9.51
CA GLY A 93 11.71 -8.20 8.96
C GLY A 93 12.23 -6.90 8.37
N THR A 94 13.31 -7.04 7.61
CA THR A 94 14.02 -5.92 6.97
C THR A 94 14.47 -6.28 5.57
N ILE A 95 14.47 -5.29 4.67
CA ILE A 95 15.00 -5.41 3.32
C ILE A 95 15.89 -4.22 2.98
N PRO A 96 17.18 -4.43 2.70
CA PRO A 96 18.04 -3.40 2.16
C PRO A 96 17.90 -3.29 0.63
N THR A 97 18.26 -2.14 0.08
CA THR A 97 18.47 -1.97 -1.36
C THR A 97 19.58 -2.90 -1.87
N ALA A 98 19.46 -3.41 -3.07
CA ALA A 98 20.46 -4.31 -3.68
C ALA A 98 21.80 -3.61 -3.94
N ALA A 99 21.79 -2.31 -4.13
CA ALA A 99 22.98 -1.48 -4.32
C ALA A 99 22.98 -0.28 -3.38
N ILE A 100 24.17 0.27 -3.16
CA ILE A 100 24.34 1.53 -2.44
C ILE A 100 23.68 2.66 -3.22
N GLN A 101 22.85 3.45 -2.55
CA GLN A 101 22.19 4.61 -3.11
C GLN A 101 23.13 5.81 -3.07
N THR A 102 23.20 6.53 -4.17
CA THR A 102 24.13 7.64 -4.37
C THR A 102 23.51 8.97 -3.93
N ASN A 103 24.31 10.04 -4.02
CA ASN A 103 23.82 11.38 -3.75
C ASN A 103 22.57 11.75 -4.57
N ALA A 104 22.52 11.37 -5.84
CA ALA A 104 21.39 11.66 -6.73
C ALA A 104 20.08 10.96 -6.29
N ASP A 105 20.18 9.88 -5.54
CA ASP A 105 19.01 9.13 -5.06
C ASP A 105 18.35 9.81 -3.85
N PHE A 106 19.08 10.67 -3.13
CA PHE A 106 18.57 11.38 -1.95
C PHE A 106 18.31 12.87 -2.17
N ASN A 107 18.95 13.48 -3.17
CA ASN A 107 18.87 14.93 -3.44
C ASN A 107 17.97 15.25 -4.63
N THR A 108 16.78 14.71 -4.64
CA THR A 108 15.77 15.11 -5.62
C THR A 108 15.03 16.34 -5.08
N LEU A 109 15.52 17.54 -5.40
CA LEU A 109 14.83 18.77 -5.04
C LEU A 109 13.47 18.88 -5.75
N PRO A 110 12.43 19.37 -5.04
CA PRO A 110 12.43 19.95 -3.70
C PRO A 110 11.86 19.00 -2.64
N GLY A 111 12.69 18.46 -1.74
CA GLY A 111 12.21 17.76 -0.55
C GLY A 111 12.67 16.31 -0.40
N PRO A 112 12.12 15.59 0.58
CA PRO A 112 12.48 14.21 0.85
C PRO A 112 12.07 13.29 -0.29
N THR A 113 12.78 12.17 -0.44
CA THR A 113 12.47 11.13 -1.42
C THR A 113 11.58 10.07 -0.78
N ALA A 114 10.52 9.67 -1.46
CA ALA A 114 9.65 8.60 -1.00
C ALA A 114 10.24 7.23 -1.35
N TRP A 115 10.12 6.31 -0.39
CA TRP A 115 10.55 4.92 -0.47
C TRP A 115 9.43 4.01 0.00
N THR A 116 9.29 2.85 -0.60
CA THR A 116 8.25 1.88 -0.21
C THR A 116 8.68 0.45 -0.51
N LEU A 117 7.95 -0.49 0.02
CA LEU A 117 8.05 -1.89 -0.39
C LEU A 117 7.36 -2.10 -1.74
N GLY A 118 7.86 -3.01 -2.53
CA GLY A 118 7.29 -3.43 -3.80
C GLY A 118 7.51 -4.91 -4.04
N SER A 119 6.96 -5.43 -5.10
CA SER A 119 7.06 -6.83 -5.52
C SER A 119 7.26 -6.93 -7.01
N ILE A 120 7.93 -7.99 -7.49
CA ILE A 120 8.17 -8.22 -8.92
C ILE A 120 7.20 -9.24 -9.53
N THR A 121 6.48 -9.94 -8.70
CA THR A 121 5.41 -10.84 -9.11
C THR A 121 4.11 -10.48 -8.41
N ALA A 122 3.15 -11.35 -8.59
CA ALA A 122 1.90 -11.26 -7.90
C ALA A 122 1.97 -11.72 -6.41
N GLU A 123 3.09 -12.15 -5.89
CA GLU A 123 3.29 -12.46 -4.47
C GLU A 123 3.39 -11.18 -3.61
N ASN A 124 3.41 -11.32 -2.30
CA ASN A 124 3.32 -10.20 -1.36
C ASN A 124 2.04 -9.38 -1.58
N PRO A 125 0.86 -9.97 -1.33
CA PRO A 125 -0.40 -9.30 -1.55
C PRO A 125 -0.46 -8.06 -0.65
N LEU A 126 -0.43 -6.92 -1.29
CA LEU A 126 -0.82 -5.67 -0.66
C LEU A 126 -2.34 -5.63 -0.77
N PRO A 127 -3.10 -5.34 0.30
CA PRO A 127 -4.51 -5.66 0.38
C PRO A 127 -5.34 -5.04 -0.73
N ILE A 128 -6.56 -5.53 -0.86
CA ILE A 128 -7.62 -4.94 -1.66
C ILE A 128 -7.67 -3.45 -1.32
N GLU A 129 -7.39 -2.60 -2.30
CA GLU A 129 -7.58 -1.17 -2.10
C GLU A 129 -9.04 -0.83 -2.26
N LEU A 130 -9.72 -0.63 -1.14
CA LEU A 130 -11.04 -0.06 -1.12
C LEU A 130 -10.92 1.46 -1.34
N ILE A 131 -11.23 1.93 -2.55
CA ILE A 131 -11.19 3.37 -2.87
C ILE A 131 -12.33 4.10 -2.16
N SER A 132 -13.50 3.48 -2.11
CA SER A 132 -14.69 4.07 -1.49
C SER A 132 -15.65 3.00 -1.02
N PHE A 133 -16.35 3.30 0.07
CA PHE A 133 -17.55 2.61 0.49
C PHE A 133 -18.57 3.67 0.92
N THR A 134 -19.74 3.67 0.32
CA THR A 134 -20.79 4.65 0.61
C THR A 134 -22.14 3.96 0.81
N ALA A 135 -22.92 4.51 1.72
CA ALA A 135 -24.30 4.10 1.96
C ALA A 135 -25.23 5.27 1.67
N LYS A 136 -26.31 5.04 0.92
CA LYS A 136 -27.31 6.03 0.58
C LYS A 136 -28.70 5.47 0.80
N VAL A 137 -29.54 6.20 1.51
CA VAL A 137 -30.94 5.83 1.68
C VAL A 137 -31.67 5.98 0.35
N GLU A 138 -32.23 4.87 -0.13
CA GLU A 138 -33.12 4.78 -1.30
C GLU A 138 -34.34 3.95 -0.89
N GLU A 139 -35.30 4.64 -0.28
CA GLU A 139 -36.46 3.99 0.35
C GLU A 139 -37.14 2.93 -0.54
N PRO A 140 -37.44 1.74 0.01
CA PRO A 140 -37.38 1.36 1.43
C PRO A 140 -36.04 0.75 1.89
N TRP A 141 -35.01 0.82 1.07
CA TRP A 141 -33.73 0.17 1.28
C TRP A 141 -32.58 1.18 1.49
N VAL A 142 -31.41 0.68 1.84
CA VAL A 142 -30.15 1.44 1.77
C VAL A 142 -29.30 0.86 0.65
N ARG A 143 -28.96 1.70 -0.31
CA ARG A 143 -28.01 1.38 -1.38
C ARG A 143 -26.59 1.48 -0.84
N LEU A 144 -25.77 0.47 -1.14
CA LEU A 144 -24.38 0.37 -0.76
C LEU A 144 -23.55 0.28 -2.04
N ASP A 145 -22.65 1.24 -2.22
CA ASP A 145 -21.73 1.27 -3.35
C ASP A 145 -20.30 1.21 -2.82
N TRP A 146 -19.46 0.36 -3.41
CA TRP A 146 -18.03 0.39 -3.13
C TRP A 146 -17.23 0.19 -4.41
N THR A 147 -16.00 0.71 -4.36
CA THR A 147 -15.07 0.69 -5.47
C THR A 147 -13.72 0.18 -4.99
N THR A 148 -13.14 -0.76 -5.71
CA THR A 148 -11.80 -1.26 -5.49
C THR A 148 -10.85 -0.77 -6.59
N ALA A 149 -9.62 -0.42 -6.25
CA ALA A 149 -8.57 -0.12 -7.24
C ALA A 149 -7.95 -1.40 -7.79
N SER A 150 -7.84 -2.39 -6.92
CA SER A 150 -7.32 -3.72 -7.26
C SER A 150 -7.91 -4.76 -6.33
N GLU A 151 -7.94 -6.00 -6.78
CA GLU A 151 -8.33 -7.15 -5.97
C GLU A 151 -7.35 -8.29 -6.16
N ARG A 152 -7.14 -9.05 -5.09
CA ARG A 152 -6.24 -10.16 -5.15
C ARG A 152 -6.66 -11.27 -4.19
N ASN A 153 -6.73 -12.48 -4.73
CA ASN A 153 -7.26 -13.65 -4.02
C ASN A 153 -8.56 -13.31 -3.27
N ASN A 154 -9.33 -12.38 -3.84
CA ASN A 154 -10.57 -11.92 -3.26
C ASN A 154 -11.72 -12.80 -3.75
N ASP A 155 -12.09 -13.78 -2.97
CA ASP A 155 -13.18 -14.68 -3.31
C ASP A 155 -14.53 -13.96 -3.21
N PHE A 156 -14.71 -13.16 -2.15
CA PHE A 156 -15.95 -12.42 -1.92
C PHE A 156 -15.74 -11.27 -0.92
N PHE A 157 -16.66 -10.32 -0.97
CA PHE A 157 -16.86 -9.30 0.05
C PHE A 157 -18.00 -9.70 0.95
N THR A 158 -17.83 -9.49 2.25
CA THR A 158 -18.91 -9.56 3.21
C THR A 158 -19.26 -8.14 3.64
N VAL A 159 -20.50 -7.74 3.41
CA VAL A 159 -21.02 -6.48 3.93
C VAL A 159 -21.75 -6.74 5.23
N GLU A 160 -21.33 -6.06 6.25
CA GLU A 160 -21.85 -6.22 7.61
C GLU A 160 -22.49 -4.92 8.09
N ARG A 161 -23.46 -5.07 8.98
CA ARG A 161 -24.17 -3.96 9.61
C ARG A 161 -24.12 -4.11 11.13
N SER A 162 -23.94 -2.99 11.82
CA SER A 162 -23.97 -2.90 13.27
C SER A 162 -24.91 -1.80 13.73
N ALA A 163 -25.57 -2.02 14.86
CA ALA A 163 -26.39 -1.00 15.54
C ALA A 163 -25.61 -0.28 16.64
N ASP A 164 -24.53 -0.86 17.14
CA ASP A 164 -23.76 -0.38 18.30
C ASP A 164 -22.27 -0.13 17.97
N GLY A 165 -21.83 -0.51 16.76
CA GLY A 165 -20.42 -0.41 16.36
C GLY A 165 -19.53 -1.52 16.91
N GLU A 166 -20.07 -2.46 17.68
CA GLU A 166 -19.34 -3.55 18.30
C GLU A 166 -19.78 -4.93 17.77
N HIS A 167 -21.08 -5.09 17.53
CA HIS A 167 -21.65 -6.33 17.06
C HIS A 167 -22.11 -6.19 15.62
N PHE A 168 -21.45 -6.94 14.73
CA PHE A 168 -21.70 -6.88 13.30
C PHE A 168 -22.50 -8.09 12.82
N THR A 169 -23.44 -7.87 11.91
CA THR A 169 -24.26 -8.90 11.29
C THR A 169 -24.07 -8.86 9.78
N ASN A 170 -23.74 -9.99 9.16
CA ASN A 170 -23.67 -10.12 7.71
C ASN A 170 -25.06 -9.84 7.09
N ILE A 171 -25.10 -8.90 6.14
CA ILE A 171 -26.30 -8.50 5.42
C ILE A 171 -26.21 -8.78 3.92
N HIS A 172 -25.02 -8.96 3.37
CA HIS A 172 -24.79 -9.27 1.97
C HIS A 172 -23.42 -9.88 1.74
N GLU A 173 -23.35 -10.82 0.79
CA GLU A 173 -22.07 -11.31 0.24
C GLU A 173 -22.06 -11.04 -1.27
N GLU A 174 -20.98 -10.46 -1.77
CA GLU A 174 -20.76 -10.17 -3.17
C GLU A 174 -19.47 -10.86 -3.62
N LEU A 175 -19.53 -11.54 -4.78
CA LEU A 175 -18.35 -12.21 -5.32
C LEU A 175 -17.27 -11.18 -5.69
N GLY A 176 -16.06 -11.43 -5.24
CA GLY A 176 -14.89 -10.70 -5.69
C GLY A 176 -14.43 -11.15 -7.08
N ALA A 177 -13.56 -10.36 -7.69
CA ALA A 177 -12.97 -10.66 -8.99
C ALA A 177 -11.81 -11.68 -8.92
N GLY A 178 -11.52 -12.21 -7.74
CA GLY A 178 -10.34 -13.04 -7.50
C GLY A 178 -9.07 -12.21 -7.63
N ASN A 179 -8.62 -11.97 -8.85
CA ASN A 179 -7.48 -11.11 -9.14
C ASN A 179 -7.85 -10.07 -10.20
N SER A 180 -7.73 -8.79 -9.85
CA SER A 180 -7.95 -7.66 -10.74
C SER A 180 -6.99 -6.53 -10.43
N GLN A 181 -6.44 -5.92 -11.48
CA GLN A 181 -5.66 -4.68 -11.40
C GLN A 181 -6.44 -3.50 -11.99
N GLN A 182 -7.74 -3.67 -12.16
CA GLN A 182 -8.62 -2.64 -12.69
C GLN A 182 -9.54 -2.14 -11.58
N VAL A 183 -9.92 -0.88 -11.68
CA VAL A 183 -10.96 -0.31 -10.84
C VAL A 183 -12.26 -1.04 -11.08
N LEU A 184 -12.80 -1.66 -10.04
CA LEU A 184 -14.08 -2.37 -10.07
C LEU A 184 -15.07 -1.68 -9.15
N ASN A 185 -16.33 -1.64 -9.60
CA ASN A 185 -17.43 -1.04 -8.86
C ASN A 185 -18.44 -2.12 -8.50
N TYR A 186 -18.88 -2.09 -7.27
CA TYR A 186 -19.82 -3.03 -6.69
C TYR A 186 -21.04 -2.30 -6.13
N LEU A 187 -22.15 -3.01 -6.09
CA LEU A 187 -23.42 -2.50 -5.63
C LEU A 187 -24.18 -3.57 -4.85
N ALA A 188 -24.67 -3.22 -3.67
CA ALA A 188 -25.60 -4.04 -2.91
C ALA A 188 -26.73 -3.20 -2.32
N PHE A 189 -27.75 -3.87 -1.78
CA PHE A 189 -28.83 -3.23 -1.05
C PHE A 189 -29.03 -3.87 0.32
N ASP A 190 -28.98 -3.04 1.37
CA ASP A 190 -29.54 -3.44 2.66
C ASP A 190 -31.07 -3.35 2.55
N ARG A 191 -31.72 -4.50 2.54
CA ARG A 191 -33.18 -4.61 2.37
C ARG A 191 -33.94 -4.54 3.68
N GLU A 192 -33.24 -4.58 4.80
CA GLU A 192 -33.81 -4.51 6.14
C GLU A 192 -33.05 -3.48 6.99
N PRO A 193 -32.96 -2.21 6.55
CA PRO A 193 -32.18 -1.21 7.25
C PRO A 193 -32.70 -0.97 8.66
N LEU A 194 -31.77 -0.66 9.57
CA LEU A 194 -32.13 -0.29 10.93
C LEU A 194 -32.87 1.05 10.94
N THR A 195 -33.99 1.11 11.64
CA THR A 195 -34.77 2.35 11.78
C THR A 195 -34.13 3.27 12.79
N GLY A 196 -33.96 4.55 12.44
CA GLY A 196 -33.59 5.61 13.38
C GLY A 196 -32.10 5.96 13.46
N LEU A 197 -31.27 5.46 12.57
CA LEU A 197 -29.88 5.91 12.40
C LEU A 197 -29.74 6.64 11.06
N SER A 198 -29.60 7.93 11.13
CA SER A 198 -29.22 8.80 10.01
C SER A 198 -27.84 9.39 10.28
#